data_68873fa1d7fe6bd350e55a1bd38b0d3a
#
_entry.id   68873fa1d7fe6bd350e55a1bd38b0d3a
#
_cell.length_a   1.000
_cell.length_b   1.000
_cell.length_c   1.000
_cell.angle_alpha   90.00
_cell.angle_beta   90.00
_cell.angle_gamma   90.00
#
_symmetry.space_group_name_H-M   'P 1'
#
loop_
_entity.id
_entity.type
_entity.pdbx_description
1 polymer ?
#
loop_
_entity_poly.entity_id
_entity_poly.type
_entity_poly.pdbx_seq_one_letter_code
_entity_poly.pdbx_strand_id
1 'polypeptide(L)'
;LLRLKDIFPKTKLLQTFGTSETGIAGTRSKSSNSIYMKLDDSNLEYKIVDDELWLKSKTQVMGYLNSSMNSFTDDGWFKTGDLVEKTDDGYIKIIGRNKEVINVGGEKVLPNEVESVILSMDMVDDAMVYGESNIITGQTVVCDAVINLDIERKEAKKLIRKFCKISLDGYKIPTKVSLVDKT
;
A
#
# COMPACT_ATOMS: atom_id res chain seq x y z
N LEU A 1 -1.91 13.77 0.05
CA LEU A 1 -3.11 14.63 0.30
C LEU A 1 -2.71 16.02 0.78
N LEU A 2 -1.78 16.18 1.74
CA LEU A 2 -1.35 17.51 2.22
C LEU A 2 -0.82 18.39 1.10
N ARG A 3 0.10 17.90 0.26
CA ARG A 3 0.61 18.64 -0.91
C ARG A 3 -0.50 19.09 -1.88
N LEU A 4 -1.52 18.26 -2.11
CA LEU A 4 -2.67 18.64 -2.94
C LEU A 4 -3.50 19.74 -2.31
N LYS A 5 -3.63 19.74 -0.98
CA LYS A 5 -4.37 20.78 -0.26
C LYS A 5 -3.65 22.13 -0.29
N ASP A 6 -2.32 22.13 -0.28
CA ASP A 6 -1.51 23.34 -0.43
C ASP A 6 -1.68 23.97 -1.82
N ILE A 7 -1.75 23.14 -2.87
CA ILE A 7 -1.98 23.59 -4.25
C ILE A 7 -3.45 24.02 -4.48
N PHE A 8 -4.39 23.27 -3.89
CA PHE A 8 -5.83 23.48 -4.07
C PHE A 8 -6.56 23.75 -2.73
N PRO A 9 -6.32 24.87 -2.05
CA PRO A 9 -6.79 25.11 -0.67
C PRO A 9 -8.31 25.13 -0.54
N LYS A 10 -9.03 25.53 -1.57
CA LYS A 10 -10.50 25.61 -1.59
C LYS A 10 -11.19 24.30 -2.01
N THR A 11 -10.43 23.30 -2.46
CA THR A 11 -10.98 22.05 -2.98
C THR A 11 -11.26 21.08 -1.85
N LYS A 12 -12.42 20.43 -1.88
CA LYS A 12 -12.73 19.31 -1.01
C LYS A 12 -12.08 18.05 -1.59
N LEU A 13 -11.12 17.49 -0.89
CA LEU A 13 -10.50 16.21 -1.25
C LEU A 13 -11.34 15.08 -0.65
N LEU A 14 -11.72 14.13 -1.49
CA LEU A 14 -12.44 12.93 -1.10
C LEU A 14 -11.61 11.72 -1.48
N GLN A 15 -11.57 10.75 -0.57
CA GLN A 15 -11.08 9.42 -0.91
C GLN A 15 -12.24 8.58 -1.43
N THR A 16 -11.99 7.86 -2.52
CA THR A 16 -12.90 6.86 -3.06
C THR A 16 -12.22 5.51 -3.03
N PHE A 17 -12.99 4.47 -2.88
CA PHE A 17 -12.54 3.10 -2.95
C PHE A 17 -13.44 2.33 -3.93
N GLY A 18 -12.85 1.44 -4.69
CA GLY A 18 -13.60 0.59 -5.61
C GLY A 18 -12.71 -0.47 -6.22
N THR A 19 -13.34 -1.54 -6.66
CA THR A 19 -12.70 -2.63 -7.38
C THR A 19 -13.45 -2.92 -8.67
N SER A 20 -12.80 -3.54 -9.64
CA SER A 20 -13.47 -3.97 -10.87
C SER A 20 -14.58 -4.98 -10.59
N GLU A 21 -14.45 -5.73 -9.50
CA GLU A 21 -15.35 -6.80 -9.11
C GLU A 21 -16.61 -6.30 -8.41
N THR A 22 -16.53 -5.24 -7.64
CA THR A 22 -17.65 -4.74 -6.81
C THR A 22 -18.11 -3.34 -7.18
N GLY A 23 -17.42 -2.68 -8.12
CA GLY A 23 -17.67 -1.30 -8.48
C GLY A 23 -17.10 -0.28 -7.47
N ILE A 24 -17.49 0.98 -7.63
CA ILE A 24 -17.07 2.06 -6.74
C ILE A 24 -18.00 2.09 -5.53
N ALA A 25 -17.41 1.98 -4.34
CA ALA A 25 -18.13 2.07 -3.08
C ALA A 25 -18.45 3.54 -2.71
N GLY A 26 -19.63 3.76 -2.15
CA GLY A 26 -19.91 5.02 -1.44
C GLY A 26 -18.97 5.17 -0.26
N THR A 27 -18.24 6.28 -0.20
CA THR A 27 -17.25 6.51 0.85
C THR A 27 -17.43 7.87 1.51
N ARG A 28 -17.06 7.95 2.79
CA ARG A 28 -16.98 9.19 3.54
C ARG A 28 -15.58 9.34 4.11
N SER A 29 -14.83 10.36 3.64
CA SER A 29 -13.52 10.68 4.21
C SER A 29 -13.66 11.21 5.64
N LYS A 30 -12.74 10.84 6.53
CA LYS A 30 -12.72 11.35 7.93
C LYS A 30 -12.52 12.86 7.98
N SER A 31 -11.66 13.39 7.12
CA SER A 31 -11.46 14.82 6.88
C SER A 31 -10.81 15.04 5.51
N SER A 32 -10.73 16.30 5.05
CA SER A 32 -10.06 16.64 3.78
C SER A 32 -8.55 16.30 3.75
N ASN A 33 -7.95 16.13 4.91
CA ASN A 33 -6.52 15.84 5.05
C ASN A 33 -6.24 14.40 5.50
N SER A 34 -7.30 13.61 5.70
CA SER A 34 -7.19 12.24 6.19
C SER A 34 -7.17 11.24 5.05
N ILE A 35 -6.32 10.22 5.18
CA ILE A 35 -6.32 9.03 4.33
C ILE A 35 -7.31 7.95 4.83
N TYR A 36 -8.00 8.23 5.94
CA TYR A 36 -9.03 7.36 6.49
C TYR A 36 -10.39 7.65 5.84
N MET A 37 -11.09 6.58 5.49
CA MET A 37 -12.44 6.63 4.92
C MET A 37 -13.34 5.62 5.60
N LYS A 38 -14.64 5.86 5.54
CA LYS A 38 -15.67 4.91 5.95
C LYS A 38 -16.45 4.48 4.71
N LEU A 39 -16.68 3.18 4.59
CA LEU A 39 -17.59 2.67 3.56
C LEU A 39 -19.03 2.96 4.01
N ASP A 40 -19.76 3.70 3.20
CA ASP A 40 -21.10 4.20 3.50
C ASP A 40 -21.98 4.01 2.24
N ASP A 41 -22.31 2.74 1.97
CA ASP A 41 -23.04 2.33 0.78
C ASP A 41 -24.09 1.27 1.14
N SER A 42 -25.35 1.52 0.82
CA SER A 42 -26.46 0.60 1.10
C SER A 42 -26.46 -0.66 0.23
N ASN A 43 -25.69 -0.69 -0.84
CA ASN A 43 -25.56 -1.81 -1.76
C ASN A 43 -24.33 -2.66 -1.50
N LEU A 44 -23.48 -2.24 -0.54
CA LEU A 44 -22.21 -2.86 -0.24
C LEU A 44 -22.14 -3.24 1.24
N GLU A 45 -21.89 -4.50 1.50
CA GLU A 45 -21.48 -4.99 2.81
C GLU A 45 -19.96 -5.16 2.86
N TYR A 46 -19.36 -4.95 4.01
CA TYR A 46 -17.93 -5.21 4.19
C TYR A 46 -17.63 -5.87 5.53
N LYS A 47 -16.58 -6.64 5.57
CA LYS A 47 -15.96 -7.16 6.80
C LYS A 47 -14.45 -7.16 6.66
N ILE A 48 -13.76 -7.27 7.80
CA ILE A 48 -12.31 -7.39 7.84
C ILE A 48 -11.99 -8.77 8.42
N VAL A 49 -11.19 -9.54 7.70
CA VAL A 49 -10.77 -10.90 8.07
C VAL A 49 -9.25 -10.94 7.96
N ASP A 50 -8.56 -11.19 9.05
CA ASP A 50 -7.07 -11.20 9.11
C ASP A 50 -6.44 -9.94 8.49
N ASP A 51 -6.99 -8.77 8.86
CA ASP A 51 -6.63 -7.45 8.35
C ASP A 51 -6.95 -7.20 6.86
N GLU A 52 -7.50 -8.18 6.14
CA GLU A 52 -7.92 -8.06 4.75
C GLU A 52 -9.36 -7.57 4.66
N LEU A 53 -9.61 -6.59 3.78
CA LEU A 53 -10.94 -6.09 3.47
C LEU A 53 -11.67 -7.07 2.54
N TRP A 54 -12.82 -7.54 2.98
CA TRP A 54 -13.73 -8.36 2.16
C TRP A 54 -15.00 -7.57 1.88
N LEU A 55 -15.47 -7.66 0.64
CA LEU A 55 -16.66 -6.96 0.17
C LEU A 55 -17.74 -7.92 -0.33
N LYS A 56 -18.99 -7.49 -0.21
CA LYS A 56 -20.12 -8.16 -0.84
C LYS A 56 -21.07 -7.10 -1.38
N SER A 57 -21.20 -7.03 -2.71
CA SER A 57 -22.01 -6.02 -3.39
C SER A 57 -23.17 -6.67 -4.13
N LYS A 58 -24.30 -5.97 -4.17
CA LYS A 58 -25.46 -6.38 -4.99
C LYS A 58 -25.17 -6.33 -6.49
N THR A 59 -24.16 -5.58 -6.89
CA THR A 59 -23.76 -5.37 -8.29
C THR A 59 -22.41 -5.97 -8.62
N GLN A 60 -21.90 -6.89 -7.77
CA GLN A 60 -20.63 -7.53 -8.05
C GLN A 60 -20.67 -8.40 -9.30
N VAL A 61 -19.51 -8.56 -9.94
CA VAL A 61 -19.38 -9.46 -11.10
C VAL A 61 -19.72 -10.89 -10.72
N MET A 62 -20.24 -11.65 -11.68
CA MET A 62 -20.56 -13.06 -11.48
C MET A 62 -19.33 -13.96 -11.45
N GLY A 63 -18.19 -13.46 -11.91
CA GLY A 63 -16.93 -14.19 -11.93
C GLY A 63 -15.98 -13.73 -13.02
N TYR A 64 -14.87 -14.43 -13.14
CA TYR A 64 -13.85 -14.21 -14.16
C TYR A 64 -14.04 -15.20 -15.33
N LEU A 65 -13.83 -14.73 -16.57
CA LEU A 65 -13.94 -15.57 -17.75
C LEU A 65 -12.78 -16.56 -17.89
N ASN A 66 -11.56 -16.13 -17.56
CA ASN A 66 -10.34 -16.88 -17.84
C ASN A 66 -9.42 -17.01 -16.60
N SER A 67 -9.99 -16.93 -15.39
CA SER A 67 -9.25 -17.03 -14.14
C SER A 67 -10.03 -17.81 -13.09
N SER A 68 -9.34 -18.27 -12.05
CA SER A 68 -9.98 -18.97 -10.93
C SER A 68 -10.85 -18.02 -10.09
N MET A 69 -11.87 -18.58 -9.46
CA MET A 69 -12.78 -17.89 -8.54
C MET A 69 -12.24 -17.83 -7.10
N ASN A 70 -10.97 -18.07 -6.85
CA ASN A 70 -10.39 -18.16 -5.51
C ASN A 70 -10.54 -16.88 -4.67
N SER A 71 -10.75 -15.74 -5.35
CA SER A 71 -11.04 -14.46 -4.69
C SER A 71 -12.47 -14.33 -4.19
N PHE A 72 -13.35 -15.27 -4.54
CA PHE A 72 -14.73 -15.28 -4.06
C PHE A 72 -14.94 -16.47 -3.12
N THR A 73 -15.75 -16.26 -2.09
CA THR A 73 -16.20 -17.33 -1.20
C THR A 73 -17.54 -17.89 -1.67
N ASP A 74 -17.89 -19.10 -1.24
CA ASP A 74 -19.17 -19.76 -1.61
C ASP A 74 -20.39 -18.96 -1.12
N ASP A 75 -20.25 -18.18 -0.05
CA ASP A 75 -21.30 -17.31 0.49
C ASP A 75 -21.28 -15.89 -0.11
N GLY A 76 -20.49 -15.69 -1.19
CA GLY A 76 -20.53 -14.50 -2.05
C GLY A 76 -19.68 -13.32 -1.59
N TRP A 77 -18.72 -13.50 -0.69
CA TRP A 77 -17.77 -12.46 -0.36
C TRP A 77 -16.62 -12.43 -1.36
N PHE A 78 -16.24 -11.22 -1.75
CA PHE A 78 -15.06 -10.94 -2.54
C PHE A 78 -13.88 -10.57 -1.63
N LYS A 79 -12.82 -11.34 -1.70
CA LYS A 79 -11.54 -11.09 -1.03
C LYS A 79 -10.76 -10.09 -1.87
N THR A 80 -10.66 -8.84 -1.40
CA THR A 80 -10.04 -7.77 -2.21
C THR A 80 -8.53 -7.91 -2.34
N GLY A 81 -7.90 -8.61 -1.40
CA GLY A 81 -6.45 -8.63 -1.24
C GLY A 81 -5.89 -7.33 -0.64
N ASP A 82 -6.74 -6.35 -0.30
CA ASP A 82 -6.33 -5.11 0.33
C ASP A 82 -6.26 -5.27 1.85
N LEU A 83 -5.10 -4.99 2.43
CA LEU A 83 -4.93 -4.93 3.88
C LEU A 83 -5.34 -3.55 4.40
N VAL A 84 -6.03 -3.55 5.53
CA VAL A 84 -6.59 -2.33 6.12
C VAL A 84 -6.26 -2.21 7.60
N GLU A 85 -6.04 -0.96 8.01
CA GLU A 85 -6.04 -0.54 9.41
C GLU A 85 -7.41 0.04 9.74
N LYS A 86 -8.03 -0.40 10.84
CA LYS A 86 -9.34 0.09 11.29
C LYS A 86 -9.19 0.89 12.57
N THR A 87 -9.88 2.02 12.62
CA THR A 87 -10.01 2.84 13.84
C THR A 87 -11.25 2.44 14.65
N ASP A 88 -11.28 2.77 15.94
CA ASP A 88 -12.40 2.46 16.84
C ASP A 88 -13.72 3.12 16.39
N ASP A 89 -13.66 4.26 15.73
CA ASP A 89 -14.81 4.98 15.16
C ASP A 89 -15.23 4.45 13.77
N GLY A 90 -14.64 3.31 13.33
CA GLY A 90 -15.06 2.56 12.15
C GLY A 90 -14.56 3.11 10.82
N TYR A 91 -13.57 4.00 10.82
CA TYR A 91 -12.85 4.36 9.61
C TYR A 91 -11.78 3.34 9.30
N ILE A 92 -11.50 3.16 8.01
CA ILE A 92 -10.45 2.28 7.49
C ILE A 92 -9.45 3.06 6.66
N LYS A 93 -8.23 2.56 6.61
CA LYS A 93 -7.14 3.04 5.76
C LYS A 93 -6.54 1.82 5.06
N ILE A 94 -6.41 1.89 3.75
CA ILE A 94 -5.68 0.86 2.99
C ILE A 94 -4.19 1.01 3.30
N ILE A 95 -3.55 -0.07 3.73
CA ILE A 95 -2.13 -0.08 4.11
C ILE A 95 -1.25 -0.86 3.13
N GLY A 96 -1.84 -1.67 2.27
CA GLY A 96 -1.11 -2.43 1.23
C GLY A 96 -1.90 -3.58 0.66
N ARG A 97 -1.23 -4.41 -0.11
CA ARG A 97 -1.77 -5.64 -0.71
C ARG A 97 -1.24 -6.86 0.00
N ASN A 98 -2.11 -7.81 0.33
CA ASN A 98 -1.74 -9.06 1.01
C ASN A 98 -0.65 -9.85 0.26
N LYS A 99 -0.78 -9.92 -1.07
CA LYS A 99 0.19 -10.62 -1.95
C LYS A 99 1.55 -9.92 -2.06
N GLU A 100 1.66 -8.66 -1.69
CA GLU A 100 2.87 -7.86 -1.76
C GLU A 100 3.63 -7.84 -0.44
N VAL A 101 3.05 -8.38 0.63
CA VAL A 101 3.70 -8.49 1.94
C VAL A 101 5.00 -9.28 1.82
N ILE A 102 6.08 -8.69 2.29
CA ILE A 102 7.41 -9.30 2.34
C ILE A 102 7.57 -9.97 3.70
N ASN A 103 7.86 -11.27 3.71
CA ASN A 103 8.07 -12.04 4.95
C ASN A 103 9.57 -12.16 5.26
N VAL A 104 10.04 -11.37 6.21
CA VAL A 104 11.44 -11.33 6.63
C VAL A 104 11.61 -12.02 7.97
N GLY A 105 11.99 -13.30 7.97
CA GLY A 105 12.22 -14.05 9.21
C GLY A 105 10.98 -14.20 10.11
N GLY A 106 9.79 -14.20 9.53
CA GLY A 106 8.51 -14.25 10.24
C GLY A 106 7.84 -12.89 10.45
N GLU A 107 8.58 -11.79 10.24
CA GLU A 107 8.04 -10.43 10.33
C GLU A 107 7.42 -10.01 9.00
N LYS A 108 6.26 -9.36 9.06
CA LYS A 108 5.56 -8.83 7.88
C LYS A 108 6.01 -7.41 7.58
N VAL A 109 6.49 -7.17 6.36
CA VAL A 109 6.87 -5.85 5.87
C VAL A 109 5.95 -5.45 4.73
N LEU A 110 5.34 -4.29 4.85
CA LEU A 110 4.53 -3.68 3.78
C LEU A 110 5.43 -2.81 2.90
N PRO A 111 5.55 -3.09 1.60
CA PRO A 111 6.34 -2.28 0.69
C PRO A 111 6.05 -0.79 0.78
N ASN A 112 4.78 -0.42 0.80
CA ASN A 112 4.31 0.98 0.86
C ASN A 112 4.83 1.75 2.09
N GLU A 113 5.03 1.07 3.22
CA GLU A 113 5.59 1.69 4.43
C GLU A 113 7.04 2.10 4.19
N VAL A 114 7.83 1.20 3.60
CA VAL A 114 9.24 1.45 3.30
C VAL A 114 9.39 2.47 2.17
N GLU A 115 8.59 2.36 1.11
CA GLU A 115 8.54 3.33 0.00
C GLU A 115 8.21 4.73 0.49
N SER A 116 7.21 4.87 1.37
CA SER A 116 6.83 6.17 1.94
C SER A 116 7.97 6.85 2.69
N VAL A 117 8.77 6.09 3.41
CA VAL A 117 9.96 6.60 4.09
C VAL A 117 11.02 7.04 3.08
N ILE A 118 11.31 6.22 2.08
CA ILE A 118 12.32 6.53 1.06
C ILE A 118 11.90 7.74 0.21
N LEU A 119 10.63 7.81 -0.21
CA LEU A 119 10.06 8.92 -0.97
C LEU A 119 9.97 10.24 -0.18
N SER A 120 10.11 10.21 1.15
CA SER A 120 10.19 11.44 1.95
C SER A 120 11.55 12.14 1.86
N MET A 121 12.57 11.50 1.24
CA MET A 121 13.87 12.11 0.96
C MET A 121 13.78 13.00 -0.27
N ASP A 122 14.16 14.27 -0.16
CA ASP A 122 14.12 15.24 -1.29
C ASP A 122 14.94 14.81 -2.50
N MET A 123 15.93 13.93 -2.31
CA MET A 123 16.77 13.41 -3.37
C MET A 123 16.17 12.23 -4.14
N VAL A 124 15.01 11.70 -3.72
CA VAL A 124 14.38 10.54 -4.34
C VAL A 124 13.12 10.97 -5.09
N ASP A 125 13.08 10.70 -6.39
CA ASP A 125 11.93 10.96 -7.25
C ASP A 125 10.93 9.81 -7.23
N ASP A 126 11.43 8.55 -7.18
CA ASP A 126 10.60 7.36 -7.18
C ASP A 126 11.29 6.20 -6.46
N ALA A 127 10.50 5.30 -5.89
CA ALA A 127 10.99 4.12 -5.19
C ALA A 127 10.01 2.97 -5.32
N MET A 128 10.53 1.78 -5.62
CA MET A 128 9.79 0.52 -5.63
C MET A 128 10.46 -0.46 -4.68
N VAL A 129 9.68 -0.96 -3.72
CA VAL A 129 10.14 -1.91 -2.71
C VAL A 129 9.48 -3.27 -2.93
N TYR A 130 10.28 -4.33 -2.87
CA TYR A 130 9.82 -5.70 -3.07
C TYR A 130 10.67 -6.70 -2.31
N GLY A 131 10.17 -7.96 -2.22
CA GLY A 131 10.89 -9.06 -1.59
C GLY A 131 11.77 -9.82 -2.58
N GLU A 132 13.04 -10.04 -2.24
CA GLU A 132 13.88 -11.05 -2.90
C GLU A 132 14.02 -12.30 -2.00
N SER A 133 14.15 -13.49 -2.60
CA SER A 133 14.38 -14.72 -1.86
C SER A 133 15.69 -14.66 -1.09
N ASN A 134 15.66 -15.10 0.18
CA ASN A 134 16.81 -15.18 1.06
C ASN A 134 16.81 -16.51 1.81
N ILE A 135 17.96 -17.19 1.84
CA ILE A 135 18.09 -18.54 2.40
C ILE A 135 17.84 -18.55 3.93
N ILE A 136 18.16 -17.46 4.63
CA ILE A 136 18.07 -17.39 6.10
C ILE A 136 16.69 -16.90 6.53
N THR A 137 16.18 -15.83 5.91
CA THR A 137 14.96 -15.16 6.34
C THR A 137 13.75 -15.47 5.47
N GLY A 138 13.89 -16.38 4.48
CA GLY A 138 12.86 -16.63 3.46
C GLY A 138 12.84 -15.51 2.41
N GLN A 139 12.63 -14.27 2.83
CA GLN A 139 12.72 -13.08 1.98
C GLN A 139 13.55 -11.99 2.66
N THR A 140 14.00 -11.04 1.86
CA THR A 140 14.63 -9.81 2.30
C THR A 140 14.08 -8.62 1.55
N VAL A 141 14.07 -7.45 2.17
CA VAL A 141 13.59 -6.21 1.56
C VAL A 141 14.63 -5.69 0.58
N VAL A 142 14.20 -5.35 -0.62
CA VAL A 142 15.00 -4.76 -1.69
C VAL A 142 14.29 -3.50 -2.20
N CYS A 143 15.07 -2.52 -2.64
CA CYS A 143 14.55 -1.27 -3.18
C CYS A 143 15.23 -0.90 -4.49
N ASP A 144 14.45 -0.56 -5.49
CA ASP A 144 14.88 0.17 -6.68
C ASP A 144 14.46 1.64 -6.51
N ALA A 145 15.39 2.59 -6.70
CA ALA A 145 15.12 4.00 -6.49
C ALA A 145 15.61 4.85 -7.66
N VAL A 146 14.84 5.88 -8.00
CA VAL A 146 15.22 6.95 -8.92
C VAL A 146 15.63 8.17 -8.09
N ILE A 147 16.80 8.71 -8.37
CA ILE A 147 17.30 9.91 -7.67
C ILE A 147 17.37 11.10 -8.62
N ASN A 148 17.21 12.29 -8.07
CA ASN A 148 17.25 13.57 -8.81
C ASN A 148 18.53 14.39 -8.55
N LEU A 149 19.46 13.85 -7.78
CA LEU A 149 20.73 14.50 -7.50
C LEU A 149 21.88 13.84 -8.25
N ASP A 150 22.81 14.67 -8.73
CA ASP A 150 24.07 14.22 -9.33
C ASP A 150 25.10 13.94 -8.22
N ILE A 151 24.97 12.78 -7.61
CA ILE A 151 25.89 12.27 -6.59
C ILE A 151 26.34 10.86 -6.95
N GLU A 152 27.47 10.45 -6.40
CA GLU A 152 27.99 9.09 -6.63
C GLU A 152 26.95 8.04 -6.23
N ARG A 153 26.67 7.09 -7.12
CA ARG A 153 25.68 6.01 -6.90
C ARG A 153 25.90 5.26 -5.58
N LYS A 154 27.13 5.03 -5.20
CA LYS A 154 27.50 4.37 -3.94
C LYS A 154 27.10 5.20 -2.71
N GLU A 155 27.29 6.51 -2.80
CA GLU A 155 26.92 7.44 -1.73
C GLU A 155 25.40 7.55 -1.59
N ALA A 156 24.66 7.69 -2.71
CA ALA A 156 23.20 7.71 -2.71
C ALA A 156 22.59 6.48 -2.00
N LYS A 157 23.05 5.27 -2.36
CA LYS A 157 22.61 4.02 -1.70
C LYS A 157 22.89 4.02 -0.20
N LYS A 158 24.03 4.54 0.22
CA LYS A 158 24.41 4.64 1.64
C LYS A 158 23.50 5.63 2.38
N LEU A 159 23.17 6.77 1.77
CA LEU A 159 22.28 7.78 2.33
C LEU A 159 20.85 7.21 2.50
N ILE A 160 20.29 6.56 1.49
CA ILE A 160 18.96 5.93 1.55
C ILE A 160 18.94 4.91 2.71
N ARG A 161 19.90 4.00 2.78
CA ARG A 161 19.95 3.01 3.87
C ARG A 161 20.14 3.64 5.24
N LYS A 162 20.93 4.71 5.35
CA LYS A 162 21.12 5.44 6.61
C LYS A 162 19.80 6.11 7.04
N PHE A 163 19.08 6.68 6.12
CA PHE A 163 17.76 7.30 6.39
C PHE A 163 16.74 6.27 6.85
N CYS A 164 16.64 5.12 6.16
CA CYS A 164 15.80 4.02 6.56
C CYS A 164 16.09 3.52 7.99
N LYS A 165 17.39 3.47 8.40
CA LYS A 165 17.77 3.06 9.75
C LYS A 165 17.26 3.97 10.87
N ILE A 166 16.98 5.22 10.58
CA ILE A 166 16.45 6.19 11.56
C ILE A 166 14.94 6.03 11.71
N SER A 167 14.25 5.63 10.63
CA SER A 167 12.79 5.70 10.51
C SER A 167 12.09 4.35 10.54
N LEU A 168 12.81 3.24 10.37
CA LEU A 168 12.26 1.90 10.22
C LEU A 168 12.91 0.90 11.17
N ASP A 169 12.15 -0.12 11.54
CA ASP A 169 12.67 -1.29 12.24
C ASP A 169 13.72 -2.03 11.40
N GLY A 170 14.64 -2.71 12.06
CA GLY A 170 15.81 -3.32 11.41
C GLY A 170 15.48 -4.28 10.26
N TYR A 171 14.41 -5.07 10.42
CA TYR A 171 13.96 -6.05 9.42
C TYR A 171 13.29 -5.40 8.18
N LYS A 172 12.84 -4.13 8.29
CA LYS A 172 12.23 -3.36 7.20
C LYS A 172 13.27 -2.63 6.34
N ILE A 173 14.51 -2.54 6.80
CA ILE A 173 15.55 -1.78 6.10
C ILE A 173 15.99 -2.55 4.84
N PRO A 174 15.98 -1.91 3.65
CA PRO A 174 16.44 -2.57 2.44
C PRO A 174 17.88 -3.07 2.57
N THR A 175 18.07 -4.37 2.36
CA THR A 175 19.41 -4.99 2.34
C THR A 175 20.16 -4.64 1.08
N LYS A 176 19.44 -4.38 -0.01
CA LYS A 176 19.95 -3.98 -1.31
C LYS A 176 19.17 -2.78 -1.81
N VAL A 177 19.89 -1.77 -2.28
CA VAL A 177 19.32 -0.61 -2.99
C VAL A 177 19.95 -0.54 -4.37
N SER A 178 19.14 -0.57 -5.41
CA SER A 178 19.54 -0.35 -6.79
C SER A 178 19.11 1.06 -7.22
N LEU A 179 19.96 1.76 -7.95
CA LEU A 179 19.56 3.00 -8.58
C LEU A 179 19.23 2.72 -10.04
N VAL A 180 18.01 3.07 -10.41
CA VAL A 180 17.48 2.89 -11.77
C VAL A 180 17.27 4.26 -12.42
N ASP A 181 17.34 4.28 -13.73
CA ASP A 181 17.12 5.50 -14.50
C ASP A 181 15.60 5.71 -14.66
N LYS A 182 15.20 6.97 -14.78
CA LYS A 182 13.80 7.35 -15.04
C LYS A 182 13.44 6.88 -16.44
N THR A 183 12.47 5.96 -16.56
CA THR A 183 11.90 5.51 -17.84
C THR A 183 10.94 6.55 -18.40
#